data_a5222dbf8b29360ac4b97c28fc6b8b30
#
_entry.id   a5222dbf8b29360ac4b97c28fc6b8b30
#
_cell.length_a   1.000
_cell.length_b   1.000
_cell.length_c   1.000
_cell.angle_alpha   90.00
_cell.angle_beta   90.00
_cell.angle_gamma   90.00
#
_symmetry.space_group_name_H-M   'P 1'
#
loop_
_entity.id
_entity.type
_entity.pdbx_description
1 polymer ?
#
loop_
_entity_poly.entity_id
_entity_poly.type
_entity_poly.pdbx_seq_one_letter_code
_entity_poly.pdbx_strand_id
1 'polypeptide(L)'
;RINRDVSIWNVYKRFQETGRFDALSCDWREGMPNKPHVFWDSDVAKWMEAAAFLLEKKPDPQLEAAVDELVDRIADHQDADGYFNTYFTACEPEARFTRRTDHELYCAGHLFEAAVAYAHATGKEKFLGLMRRYADYIERVFKDEQSAAFLTPGHEEIELALVKLYRHTGEKRYLELSRWFVEERGRHEEGLYEMFPSKHAQDHLPVRQMETAEGHCVRAL
;
A
#
# COMPACT_ATOMS: atom_id res chain seq x y z
N ARG A 1 -25.87 -6.99 -2.98
CA ARG A 1 -26.47 -7.43 -1.72
C ARG A 1 -25.54 -8.35 -0.92
N ILE A 2 -25.12 -9.50 -1.46
CA ILE A 2 -24.27 -10.48 -0.74
C ILE A 2 -22.97 -9.82 -0.22
N ASN A 3 -22.27 -9.03 -1.05
CA ASN A 3 -21.00 -8.41 -0.64
C ASN A 3 -21.17 -7.48 0.57
N ARG A 4 -22.26 -6.71 0.62
CA ARG A 4 -22.55 -5.78 1.72
C ARG A 4 -23.04 -6.50 2.98
N ASP A 5 -23.97 -7.42 2.81
CA ASP A 5 -24.70 -7.99 3.95
C ASP A 5 -23.94 -9.18 4.58
N VAL A 6 -23.02 -9.80 3.83
CA VAL A 6 -22.33 -11.04 4.24
C VAL A 6 -20.81 -10.94 4.09
N SER A 7 -20.30 -10.73 2.85
CA SER A 7 -18.88 -10.92 2.58
C SER A 7 -18.00 -9.94 3.33
N ILE A 8 -18.35 -8.64 3.33
CA ILE A 8 -17.55 -7.59 4.00
C ILE A 8 -17.40 -7.87 5.51
N TRP A 9 -18.47 -8.30 6.17
CA TRP A 9 -18.48 -8.59 7.61
C TRP A 9 -17.81 -9.92 7.96
N ASN A 10 -17.88 -10.93 7.08
CA ASN A 10 -17.16 -12.18 7.28
C ASN A 10 -15.63 -11.94 7.18
N VAL A 11 -15.18 -11.13 6.23
CA VAL A 11 -13.77 -10.78 6.12
C VAL A 11 -13.34 -9.93 7.33
N TYR A 12 -14.15 -8.94 7.74
CA TYR A 12 -13.91 -8.14 8.94
C TYR A 12 -13.67 -9.02 10.17
N LYS A 13 -14.61 -9.92 10.45
CA LYS A 13 -14.48 -10.87 11.56
C LYS A 13 -13.21 -11.71 11.45
N ARG A 14 -12.91 -12.20 10.25
CA ARG A 14 -11.70 -12.99 10.02
C ARG A 14 -10.42 -12.19 10.28
N PHE A 15 -10.40 -10.92 9.92
CA PHE A 15 -9.24 -10.05 10.18
C PHE A 15 -9.07 -9.72 11.66
N GLN A 16 -10.16 -9.58 12.41
CA GLN A 16 -10.11 -9.53 13.89
C GLN A 16 -9.51 -10.81 14.48
N GLU A 17 -10.05 -11.98 14.10
CA GLU A 17 -9.60 -13.29 14.60
C GLU A 17 -8.13 -13.60 14.29
N THR A 18 -7.61 -13.09 13.18
CA THR A 18 -6.25 -13.36 12.72
C THR A 18 -5.24 -12.27 13.08
N GLY A 19 -5.66 -11.22 13.80
CA GLY A 19 -4.80 -10.15 14.28
C GLY A 19 -4.39 -9.10 13.25
N ARG A 20 -4.99 -9.08 12.04
CA ARG A 20 -4.65 -8.10 11.01
C ARG A 20 -4.98 -6.67 11.42
N PHE A 21 -6.12 -6.46 12.08
CA PHE A 21 -6.48 -5.14 12.60
C PHE A 21 -5.64 -4.75 13.82
N ASP A 22 -5.31 -5.72 14.67
CA ASP A 22 -4.47 -5.46 15.85
C ASP A 22 -3.05 -5.07 15.44
N ALA A 23 -2.54 -5.61 14.32
CA ALA A 23 -1.24 -5.24 13.77
C ALA A 23 -1.09 -3.73 13.50
N LEU A 24 -2.18 -3.02 13.20
CA LEU A 24 -2.15 -1.56 12.98
C LEU A 24 -1.67 -0.77 14.21
N SER A 25 -1.69 -1.36 15.40
CA SER A 25 -1.12 -0.76 16.62
C SER A 25 0.40 -0.82 16.67
N CYS A 26 1.06 -1.49 15.73
CA CYS A 26 2.53 -1.57 15.62
C CYS A 26 3.26 -1.95 16.91
N ASP A 27 2.60 -2.66 17.82
CA ASP A 27 3.08 -2.97 19.17
C ASP A 27 3.48 -4.44 19.39
N TRP A 28 3.45 -5.25 18.32
CA TRP A 28 3.83 -6.65 18.40
C TRP A 28 5.28 -6.80 18.92
N ARG A 29 5.49 -7.81 19.78
CA ARG A 29 6.79 -8.17 20.33
C ARG A 29 7.00 -9.68 20.25
N GLU A 30 8.25 -10.10 20.24
CA GLU A 30 8.61 -11.53 20.22
C GLU A 30 7.89 -12.28 21.36
N GLY A 31 7.26 -13.40 21.01
CA GLY A 31 6.45 -14.21 21.93
C GLY A 31 4.96 -13.86 21.95
N MET A 32 4.52 -12.75 21.35
CA MET A 32 3.10 -12.46 21.18
C MET A 32 2.52 -13.31 20.03
N PRO A 33 1.21 -13.64 20.07
CA PRO A 33 0.54 -14.27 18.93
C PRO A 33 0.46 -13.36 17.73
N ASN A 34 0.07 -13.92 16.58
CA ASN A 34 -0.26 -13.17 15.36
C ASN A 34 0.86 -12.20 14.92
N LYS A 35 2.11 -12.69 14.81
CA LYS A 35 3.19 -11.87 14.23
C LYS A 35 2.74 -11.27 12.90
N PRO A 36 2.82 -9.93 12.71
CA PRO A 36 2.51 -9.30 11.45
C PRO A 36 3.29 -9.93 10.28
N HIS A 37 2.70 -9.97 9.11
CA HIS A 37 3.39 -10.38 7.88
C HIS A 37 3.62 -9.16 7.00
N VAL A 38 4.67 -9.18 6.19
CA VAL A 38 5.12 -8.07 5.34
C VAL A 38 4.04 -7.50 4.39
N PHE A 39 2.95 -8.22 4.14
CA PHE A 39 1.85 -7.74 3.28
C PHE A 39 0.50 -7.54 3.99
N TRP A 40 0.41 -7.68 5.32
CA TRP A 40 -0.88 -7.56 6.02
C TRP A 40 -1.56 -6.21 5.86
N ASP A 41 -0.78 -5.14 5.76
CA ASP A 41 -1.33 -3.80 5.54
C ASP A 41 -2.13 -3.74 4.22
N SER A 42 -1.68 -4.45 3.19
CA SER A 42 -2.42 -4.54 1.93
C SER A 42 -3.75 -5.29 2.06
N ASP A 43 -3.83 -6.32 2.92
CA ASP A 43 -5.07 -7.04 3.19
C ASP A 43 -6.10 -6.10 3.83
N VAL A 44 -5.67 -5.35 4.87
CA VAL A 44 -6.51 -4.36 5.55
C VAL A 44 -6.94 -3.26 4.59
N ALA A 45 -6.00 -2.70 3.82
CA ALA A 45 -6.28 -1.65 2.84
C ALA A 45 -7.33 -2.08 1.79
N LYS A 46 -7.21 -3.29 1.25
CA LYS A 46 -8.19 -3.85 0.30
C LYS A 46 -9.58 -4.00 0.92
N TRP A 47 -9.64 -4.38 2.21
CA TRP A 47 -10.92 -4.42 2.91
C TRP A 47 -11.51 -3.01 3.09
N MET A 48 -10.68 -2.02 3.45
CA MET A 48 -11.11 -0.61 3.60
C MET A 48 -11.58 -0.03 2.25
N GLU A 49 -10.89 -0.32 1.15
CA GLU A 49 -11.29 0.10 -0.20
C GLU A 49 -12.62 -0.54 -0.61
N ALA A 50 -12.79 -1.84 -0.36
CA ALA A 50 -14.06 -2.54 -0.62
C ALA A 50 -15.20 -1.95 0.22
N ALA A 51 -14.96 -1.60 1.48
CA ALA A 51 -15.92 -0.91 2.33
C ALA A 51 -16.29 0.47 1.76
N ALA A 52 -15.30 1.25 1.28
CA ALA A 52 -15.52 2.55 0.66
C ALA A 52 -16.42 2.44 -0.59
N PHE A 53 -16.19 1.48 -1.47
CA PHE A 53 -17.06 1.24 -2.63
C PHE A 53 -18.50 0.83 -2.25
N LEU A 54 -18.67 0.14 -1.13
CA LEU A 54 -20.00 -0.16 -0.61
C LEU A 54 -20.69 1.09 -0.04
N LEU A 55 -19.95 1.94 0.67
CA LEU A 55 -20.44 3.20 1.22
C LEU A 55 -20.85 4.17 0.12
N GLU A 56 -20.06 4.29 -0.96
CA GLU A 56 -20.39 5.11 -2.14
C GLU A 56 -21.76 4.74 -2.74
N LYS A 57 -22.12 3.45 -2.77
CA LYS A 57 -23.39 2.98 -3.31
C LYS A 57 -24.57 3.19 -2.36
N LYS A 58 -24.32 3.11 -1.05
CA LYS A 58 -25.36 3.28 -0.03
C LYS A 58 -24.72 3.54 1.32
N PRO A 59 -25.09 4.63 2.02
CA PRO A 59 -24.64 4.90 3.38
C PRO A 59 -24.88 3.72 4.33
N ASP A 60 -23.90 3.44 5.18
CA ASP A 60 -23.93 2.43 6.21
C ASP A 60 -23.09 2.91 7.41
N PRO A 61 -23.73 3.49 8.45
CA PRO A 61 -23.00 4.08 9.57
C PRO A 61 -22.14 3.07 10.35
N GLN A 62 -22.52 1.81 10.38
CA GLN A 62 -21.75 0.77 11.07
C GLN A 62 -20.46 0.45 10.27
N LEU A 63 -20.57 0.32 8.96
CA LEU A 63 -19.41 0.08 8.10
C LEU A 63 -18.47 1.28 8.09
N GLU A 64 -19.03 2.49 8.02
CA GLU A 64 -18.26 3.74 8.09
C GLU A 64 -17.50 3.86 9.41
N ALA A 65 -18.15 3.60 10.55
CA ALA A 65 -17.50 3.63 11.86
C ALA A 65 -16.37 2.59 11.98
N ALA A 66 -16.54 1.41 11.38
CA ALA A 66 -15.49 0.40 11.36
C ALA A 66 -14.25 0.83 10.55
N VAL A 67 -14.44 1.55 9.45
CA VAL A 67 -13.32 2.14 8.70
C VAL A 67 -12.67 3.28 9.48
N ASP A 68 -13.46 4.17 10.09
CA ASP A 68 -12.94 5.27 10.91
C ASP A 68 -12.05 4.78 12.05
N GLU A 69 -12.44 3.70 12.74
CA GLU A 69 -11.63 3.10 13.81
C GLU A 69 -10.24 2.64 13.29
N LEU A 70 -10.19 2.03 12.10
CA LEU A 70 -8.92 1.62 11.50
C LEU A 70 -8.08 2.83 11.08
N VAL A 71 -8.72 3.88 10.55
CA VAL A 71 -8.04 5.15 10.22
C VAL A 71 -7.46 5.81 11.46
N ASP A 72 -8.17 5.76 12.60
CA ASP A 72 -7.69 6.29 13.87
C ASP A 72 -6.47 5.52 14.35
N ARG A 73 -6.48 4.19 14.27
CA ARG A 73 -5.30 3.34 14.61
C ARG A 73 -4.09 3.67 13.73
N ILE A 74 -4.29 3.84 12.41
CA ILE A 74 -3.20 4.26 11.51
C ILE A 74 -2.67 5.63 11.92
N ALA A 75 -3.55 6.59 12.25
CA ALA A 75 -3.17 7.94 12.66
C ALA A 75 -2.34 7.96 13.93
N ASP A 76 -2.69 7.12 14.90
CA ASP A 76 -2.02 7.03 16.20
C ASP A 76 -0.60 6.41 16.10
N HIS A 77 -0.33 5.66 15.01
CA HIS A 77 0.92 4.91 14.85
C HIS A 77 1.72 5.28 13.58
N GLN A 78 1.26 6.24 12.79
CA GLN A 78 2.06 6.79 11.70
C GLN A 78 3.23 7.60 12.27
N ASP A 79 4.44 7.32 11.83
CA ASP A 79 5.63 8.05 12.27
C ASP A 79 5.54 9.55 11.94
N ALA A 80 6.26 10.36 12.68
CA ALA A 80 6.24 11.83 12.53
C ALA A 80 6.68 12.29 11.12
N ASP A 81 7.55 11.51 10.46
CA ASP A 81 8.01 11.74 9.10
C ASP A 81 7.05 11.24 8.01
N GLY A 82 5.94 10.60 8.40
CA GLY A 82 4.89 10.13 7.51
C GLY A 82 4.95 8.64 7.17
N TYR A 83 5.98 7.90 7.56
CA TYR A 83 6.07 6.47 7.31
C TYR A 83 4.97 5.68 8.05
N PHE A 84 4.43 4.64 7.41
CA PHE A 84 3.52 3.68 8.02
C PHE A 84 3.68 2.29 7.39
N ASN A 85 4.03 1.32 8.19
CA ASN A 85 3.99 -0.10 7.85
C ASN A 85 4.03 -0.92 9.14
N THR A 86 3.09 -1.85 9.34
CA THR A 86 2.94 -2.58 10.59
C THR A 86 4.09 -3.53 10.86
N TYR A 87 4.54 -4.26 9.82
CA TYR A 87 5.63 -5.23 9.98
C TYR A 87 6.95 -4.54 10.29
N PHE A 88 7.37 -3.57 9.47
CA PHE A 88 8.66 -2.92 9.65
C PHE A 88 8.69 -2.03 10.88
N THR A 89 7.58 -1.45 11.30
CA THR A 89 7.55 -0.68 12.55
C THR A 89 7.65 -1.59 13.78
N ALA A 90 6.95 -2.73 13.82
CA ALA A 90 6.91 -3.59 14.99
C ALA A 90 8.03 -4.65 15.03
N CYS A 91 8.47 -5.17 13.89
CA CYS A 91 9.34 -6.34 13.83
C CYS A 91 10.78 -6.05 13.38
N GLU A 92 10.97 -5.19 12.37
CA GLU A 92 12.27 -4.97 11.74
C GLU A 92 12.47 -3.48 11.33
N PRO A 93 12.45 -2.52 12.25
CA PRO A 93 12.49 -1.09 11.92
C PRO A 93 13.74 -0.67 11.14
N GLU A 94 14.86 -1.35 11.33
CA GLU A 94 16.12 -1.08 10.61
C GLU A 94 16.13 -1.63 9.18
N ALA A 95 15.12 -2.42 8.80
CA ALA A 95 15.04 -3.04 7.48
C ALA A 95 14.09 -2.31 6.51
N ARG A 96 13.60 -1.13 6.89
CA ARG A 96 12.72 -0.31 6.02
C ARG A 96 13.39 -0.03 4.68
N PHE A 97 12.67 -0.32 3.59
CA PHE A 97 13.14 -0.15 2.20
C PHE A 97 14.51 -0.77 1.88
N THR A 98 14.85 -1.87 2.56
CA THR A 98 16.09 -2.61 2.28
C THR A 98 15.88 -3.83 1.40
N ARG A 99 14.67 -4.38 1.38
CA ARG A 99 14.32 -5.59 0.63
C ARG A 99 13.15 -5.34 -0.29
N ARG A 100 13.43 -5.23 -1.57
CA ARG A 100 12.48 -4.89 -2.63
C ARG A 100 11.23 -5.78 -2.65
N THR A 101 11.36 -7.03 -2.22
CA THR A 101 10.32 -8.06 -2.28
C THR A 101 9.38 -8.07 -1.08
N ASP A 102 9.68 -7.30 -0.05
CA ASP A 102 8.94 -7.32 1.21
C ASP A 102 7.67 -6.45 1.21
N HIS A 103 7.20 -6.08 0.03
CA HIS A 103 5.88 -5.51 -0.20
C HIS A 103 5.61 -4.14 0.44
N GLU A 104 6.62 -3.37 0.89
CA GLU A 104 6.37 -2.06 1.53
C GLU A 104 5.66 -1.09 0.59
N LEU A 105 6.17 -0.90 -0.65
CA LEU A 105 5.54 -0.03 -1.64
C LEU A 105 4.19 -0.58 -2.14
N TYR A 106 4.04 -1.90 -2.19
CA TYR A 106 2.76 -2.56 -2.49
C TYR A 106 1.71 -2.26 -1.42
N CYS A 107 2.06 -2.38 -0.15
CA CYS A 107 1.19 -2.02 0.98
C CYS A 107 0.83 -0.53 0.96
N ALA A 108 1.81 0.35 0.73
CA ALA A 108 1.58 1.79 0.60
C ALA A 108 0.61 2.10 -0.54
N GLY A 109 0.78 1.46 -1.71
CA GLY A 109 -0.12 1.63 -2.85
C GLY A 109 -1.57 1.31 -2.51
N HIS A 110 -1.84 0.14 -1.94
CA HIS A 110 -3.19 -0.24 -1.52
C HIS A 110 -3.78 0.67 -0.45
N LEU A 111 -2.97 1.16 0.49
CA LEU A 111 -3.42 2.16 1.46
C LEU A 111 -3.80 3.49 0.79
N PHE A 112 -3.06 3.93 -0.24
CA PHE A 112 -3.39 5.14 -1.00
C PHE A 112 -4.71 4.97 -1.76
N GLU A 113 -4.92 3.82 -2.42
CA GLU A 113 -6.17 3.51 -3.11
C GLU A 113 -7.36 3.52 -2.14
N ALA A 114 -7.22 2.86 -0.99
CA ALA A 114 -8.25 2.83 0.04
C ALA A 114 -8.58 4.24 0.56
N ALA A 115 -7.56 5.08 0.80
CA ALA A 115 -7.74 6.45 1.27
C ALA A 115 -8.47 7.33 0.25
N VAL A 116 -8.10 7.23 -1.03
CA VAL A 116 -8.78 7.94 -2.13
C VAL A 116 -10.23 7.49 -2.25
N ALA A 117 -10.49 6.17 -2.24
CA ALA A 117 -11.84 5.63 -2.32
C ALA A 117 -12.70 6.08 -1.13
N TYR A 118 -12.14 6.07 0.08
CA TYR A 118 -12.86 6.47 1.29
C TYR A 118 -13.17 7.96 1.32
N ALA A 119 -12.22 8.81 0.95
CA ALA A 119 -12.45 10.26 0.83
C ALA A 119 -13.52 10.56 -0.24
N HIS A 120 -13.48 9.87 -1.38
CA HIS A 120 -14.50 10.02 -2.43
C HIS A 120 -15.89 9.60 -1.96
N ALA A 121 -16.01 8.50 -1.23
CA ALA A 121 -17.28 7.93 -0.79
C ALA A 121 -17.93 8.72 0.36
N THR A 122 -17.13 9.32 1.26
CA THR A 122 -17.60 9.89 2.52
C THR A 122 -17.36 11.39 2.67
N GLY A 123 -16.44 11.96 1.89
CA GLY A 123 -15.93 13.33 2.07
C GLY A 123 -14.98 13.50 3.26
N LYS A 124 -14.56 12.41 3.95
CA LYS A 124 -13.66 12.47 5.09
C LYS A 124 -12.20 12.49 4.63
N GLU A 125 -11.45 13.48 5.07
CA GLU A 125 -10.07 13.75 4.60
C GLU A 125 -8.97 13.19 5.50
N LYS A 126 -9.29 12.66 6.69
CA LYS A 126 -8.28 12.21 7.67
C LYS A 126 -7.37 11.14 7.07
N PHE A 127 -7.93 10.07 6.51
CA PHE A 127 -7.16 8.98 5.92
C PHE A 127 -6.34 9.46 4.72
N LEU A 128 -6.94 10.26 3.85
CA LEU A 128 -6.23 10.85 2.71
C LEU A 128 -5.04 11.71 3.16
N GLY A 129 -5.21 12.52 4.22
CA GLY A 129 -4.12 13.32 4.80
C GLY A 129 -2.96 12.48 5.33
N LEU A 130 -3.25 11.34 5.98
CA LEU A 130 -2.23 10.38 6.41
C LEU A 130 -1.45 9.82 5.22
N MET A 131 -2.15 9.40 4.18
CA MET A 131 -1.54 8.79 3.00
C MET A 131 -0.77 9.79 2.13
N ARG A 132 -1.17 11.06 2.13
CA ARG A 132 -0.37 12.13 1.51
C ARG A 132 0.99 12.29 2.20
N ARG A 133 1.03 12.31 3.54
CA ARG A 133 2.31 12.35 4.27
C ARG A 133 3.18 11.13 3.97
N TYR A 134 2.57 9.95 3.82
CA TYR A 134 3.30 8.74 3.46
C TYR A 134 3.83 8.81 2.02
N ALA A 135 3.06 9.33 1.07
CA ALA A 135 3.53 9.55 -0.29
C ALA A 135 4.69 10.57 -0.36
N ASP A 136 4.64 11.63 0.48
CA ASP A 136 5.72 12.62 0.61
C ASP A 136 7.00 11.99 1.17
N TYR A 137 6.87 11.10 2.16
CA TYR A 137 7.98 10.32 2.69
C TYR A 137 8.62 9.43 1.61
N ILE A 138 7.79 8.71 0.83
CA ILE A 138 8.27 7.85 -0.25
C ILE A 138 8.95 8.68 -1.35
N GLU A 139 8.38 9.82 -1.74
CA GLU A 139 9.02 10.72 -2.73
C GLU A 139 10.42 11.13 -2.27
N ARG A 140 10.54 11.56 -1.02
CA ARG A 140 11.83 11.93 -0.43
C ARG A 140 12.84 10.79 -0.46
N VAL A 141 12.46 9.61 0.04
CA VAL A 141 13.37 8.46 0.18
C VAL A 141 13.81 7.91 -1.18
N PHE A 142 12.88 7.76 -2.13
CA PHE A 142 13.17 7.11 -3.40
C PHE A 142 13.69 8.04 -4.47
N LYS A 143 13.14 9.25 -4.58
CA LYS A 143 13.44 10.16 -5.68
C LYS A 143 14.46 11.23 -5.30
N ASP A 144 14.30 11.89 -4.15
CA ASP A 144 15.12 13.03 -3.76
C ASP A 144 16.44 12.60 -3.12
N GLU A 145 16.39 11.73 -2.10
CA GLU A 145 17.56 11.26 -1.36
C GLU A 145 18.17 10.00 -1.97
N GLN A 146 17.37 9.19 -2.68
CA GLN A 146 17.75 7.87 -3.19
C GLN A 146 18.42 7.00 -2.11
N SER A 147 17.85 7.01 -0.91
CA SER A 147 18.38 6.35 0.28
C SER A 147 17.86 4.93 0.48
N ALA A 148 16.83 4.50 -0.27
CA ALA A 148 16.38 3.12 -0.29
C ALA A 148 17.42 2.19 -0.94
N ALA A 149 17.42 0.91 -0.54
CA ALA A 149 18.34 -0.08 -1.10
C ALA A 149 17.93 -0.60 -2.50
N PHE A 150 16.80 -0.13 -3.02
CA PHE A 150 16.29 -0.46 -4.37
C PHE A 150 15.58 0.77 -4.94
N LEU A 151 15.39 0.83 -6.26
CA LEU A 151 14.82 2.00 -6.96
C LEU A 151 13.34 1.82 -7.32
N THR A 152 12.89 0.60 -7.60
CA THR A 152 11.53 0.36 -8.08
C THR A 152 10.83 -0.72 -7.25
N PRO A 153 9.49 -0.68 -7.10
CA PRO A 153 8.77 -1.69 -6.32
C PRO A 153 8.97 -3.09 -6.88
N GLY A 154 9.07 -4.08 -5.99
CA GLY A 154 9.14 -5.49 -6.38
C GLY A 154 7.80 -6.03 -6.88
N HIS A 155 6.73 -5.35 -6.59
CA HIS A 155 5.39 -5.60 -7.07
C HIS A 155 4.75 -4.27 -7.47
N GLU A 156 4.31 -4.17 -8.71
CA GLU A 156 3.63 -3.00 -9.26
C GLU A 156 2.30 -2.82 -8.54
N GLU A 157 2.06 -1.64 -8.04
CA GLU A 157 0.84 -1.21 -7.36
C GLU A 157 0.88 0.29 -7.06
N ILE A 158 1.98 0.76 -6.47
CA ILE A 158 2.10 2.16 -6.03
C ILE A 158 2.01 3.14 -7.20
N GLU A 159 2.45 2.74 -8.39
CA GLU A 159 2.39 3.55 -9.60
C GLU A 159 0.94 3.92 -9.95
N LEU A 160 0.05 2.93 -9.89
CA LEU A 160 -1.39 3.12 -10.11
C LEU A 160 -2.02 3.95 -9.00
N ALA A 161 -1.69 3.64 -7.76
CA ALA A 161 -2.22 4.32 -6.58
C ALA A 161 -1.85 5.82 -6.56
N LEU A 162 -0.61 6.17 -6.94
CA LEU A 162 -0.17 7.56 -7.09
C LEU A 162 -0.93 8.31 -8.19
N VAL A 163 -1.29 7.64 -9.29
CA VAL A 163 -2.16 8.24 -10.33
C VAL A 163 -3.54 8.51 -9.77
N LYS A 164 -4.13 7.59 -8.97
CA LYS A 164 -5.41 7.81 -8.30
C LYS A 164 -5.33 8.98 -7.32
N LEU A 165 -4.25 9.03 -6.53
CA LEU A 165 -4.00 10.13 -5.60
C LEU A 165 -3.90 11.48 -6.32
N TYR A 166 -3.15 11.56 -7.43
CA TYR A 166 -3.09 12.74 -8.31
C TYR A 166 -4.49 13.14 -8.82
N ARG A 167 -5.25 12.18 -9.34
CA ARG A 167 -6.58 12.47 -9.91
C ARG A 167 -7.56 13.02 -8.88
N HIS A 168 -7.42 12.61 -7.63
CA HIS A 168 -8.27 13.08 -6.54
C HIS A 168 -7.83 14.44 -6.01
N THR A 169 -6.51 14.65 -5.81
CA THR A 169 -5.96 15.85 -5.17
C THR A 169 -5.61 16.98 -6.14
N GLY A 170 -5.35 16.66 -7.42
CA GLY A 170 -4.80 17.59 -8.41
C GLY A 170 -3.29 17.88 -8.25
N GLU A 171 -2.61 17.26 -7.27
CA GLU A 171 -1.19 17.50 -7.01
C GLU A 171 -0.29 16.73 -7.99
N LYS A 172 0.31 17.46 -8.93
CA LYS A 172 1.13 16.88 -10.01
C LYS A 172 2.31 16.06 -9.53
N ARG A 173 2.86 16.35 -8.35
CA ARG A 173 4.00 15.62 -7.80
C ARG A 173 3.74 14.12 -7.66
N TYR A 174 2.51 13.69 -7.35
CA TYR A 174 2.15 12.27 -7.28
C TYR A 174 2.18 11.60 -8.65
N LEU A 175 1.74 12.31 -9.69
CA LEU A 175 1.88 11.82 -11.07
C LEU A 175 3.36 11.74 -11.49
N GLU A 176 4.17 12.69 -11.09
CA GLU A 176 5.62 12.71 -11.37
C GLU A 176 6.34 11.58 -10.64
N LEU A 177 5.97 11.28 -9.39
CA LEU A 177 6.52 10.15 -8.64
C LEU A 177 6.11 8.81 -9.26
N SER A 178 4.84 8.65 -9.64
CA SER A 178 4.38 7.47 -10.40
C SER A 178 5.19 7.29 -11.68
N ARG A 179 5.33 8.37 -12.45
CA ARG A 179 6.12 8.36 -13.67
C ARG A 179 7.58 7.97 -13.42
N TRP A 180 8.18 8.48 -12.35
CA TRP A 180 9.54 8.16 -11.98
C TRP A 180 9.72 6.65 -11.75
N PHE A 181 8.85 6.00 -10.97
CA PHE A 181 8.89 4.54 -10.77
C PHE A 181 8.76 3.77 -12.09
N VAL A 182 7.84 4.17 -12.97
CA VAL A 182 7.64 3.52 -14.28
C VAL A 182 8.86 3.71 -15.19
N GLU A 183 9.48 4.90 -15.21
CA GLU A 183 10.62 5.20 -16.09
C GLU A 183 11.93 4.60 -15.56
N GLU A 184 12.08 4.41 -14.24
CA GLU A 184 13.25 3.74 -13.66
C GLU A 184 13.21 2.23 -13.80
N ARG A 185 12.03 1.63 -13.90
CA ARG A 185 11.89 0.18 -14.07
C ARG A 185 12.54 -0.29 -15.36
N GLY A 186 13.43 -1.29 -15.24
CA GLY A 186 14.17 -1.88 -16.35
C GLY A 186 15.32 -1.03 -16.90
N ARG A 187 15.65 0.12 -16.30
CA ARG A 187 16.87 0.85 -16.59
C ARG A 187 18.10 0.20 -15.97
N HIS A 188 17.91 -0.44 -14.84
CA HIS A 188 18.92 -1.18 -14.11
C HIS A 188 18.37 -2.57 -13.79
N GLU A 189 19.19 -3.61 -13.94
CA GLU A 189 18.83 -4.94 -13.47
C GLU A 189 18.95 -4.99 -11.95
N GLU A 190 17.87 -4.66 -11.25
CA GLU A 190 17.86 -4.72 -9.78
C GLU A 190 17.70 -6.16 -9.26
N GLY A 191 17.07 -7.04 -10.07
CA GLY A 191 16.69 -8.37 -9.64
C GLY A 191 15.65 -8.35 -8.49
N LEU A 192 15.03 -9.49 -8.20
CA LEU A 192 14.22 -9.64 -6.99
C LEU A 192 14.93 -10.53 -5.98
N TYR A 193 15.49 -11.62 -6.46
CA TYR A 193 16.31 -12.60 -5.76
C TYR A 193 17.17 -13.30 -6.80
N GLU A 194 18.24 -13.95 -6.39
CA GLU A 194 18.98 -14.91 -7.25
C GLU A 194 18.06 -15.96 -7.89
N MET A 195 16.95 -16.28 -7.19
CA MET A 195 15.96 -17.29 -7.60
C MET A 195 14.97 -16.78 -8.67
N PHE A 196 14.76 -15.46 -8.79
CA PHE A 196 13.77 -14.87 -9.70
C PHE A 196 14.47 -14.00 -10.75
N PRO A 197 14.41 -14.37 -12.03
CA PRO A 197 15.05 -13.61 -13.10
C PRO A 197 14.40 -12.21 -13.22
N SER A 198 15.12 -11.27 -13.82
CA SER A 198 14.68 -9.90 -14.06
C SER A 198 13.31 -9.80 -14.76
N LYS A 199 13.01 -10.74 -15.65
CA LYS A 199 11.69 -10.86 -16.30
C LYS A 199 10.54 -11.07 -15.32
N HIS A 200 10.78 -11.67 -14.16
CA HIS A 200 9.74 -11.89 -13.15
C HIS A 200 9.25 -10.56 -12.53
N ALA A 201 10.12 -9.58 -12.46
CA ALA A 201 9.84 -8.24 -11.95
C ALA A 201 9.65 -7.18 -13.06
N GLN A 202 9.59 -7.60 -14.33
CA GLN A 202 9.55 -6.70 -15.49
C GLN A 202 10.76 -5.71 -15.55
N ASP A 203 11.95 -6.15 -15.11
CA ASP A 203 13.18 -5.33 -15.10
C ASP A 203 14.12 -5.61 -16.26
N HIS A 204 13.79 -6.57 -17.11
CA HIS A 204 14.67 -7.03 -18.20
C HIS A 204 14.78 -6.00 -19.34
N LEU A 205 13.84 -5.07 -19.44
CA LEU A 205 13.83 -3.97 -20.42
C LEU A 205 13.10 -2.77 -19.80
N PRO A 206 13.45 -1.53 -20.19
CA PRO A 206 12.63 -0.37 -19.90
C PRO A 206 11.18 -0.58 -20.33
N VAL A 207 10.20 -0.18 -19.50
CA VAL A 207 8.77 -0.40 -19.74
C VAL A 207 8.33 0.02 -21.13
N ARG A 208 8.85 1.15 -21.66
CA ARG A 208 8.52 1.65 -23.01
C ARG A 208 9.05 0.81 -24.17
N GLN A 209 9.92 -0.16 -23.90
CA GLN A 209 10.50 -1.06 -24.89
C GLN A 209 9.88 -2.47 -24.81
N MET A 210 9.02 -2.71 -23.82
CA MET A 210 8.33 -3.99 -23.70
C MET A 210 7.22 -4.11 -24.71
N GLU A 211 7.26 -5.16 -25.53
CA GLU A 211 6.22 -5.49 -26.52
C GLU A 211 5.30 -6.62 -26.04
N THR A 212 5.72 -7.34 -25.01
CA THR A 212 4.99 -8.49 -24.44
C THR A 212 4.98 -8.42 -22.92
N ALA A 213 3.88 -8.88 -22.32
CA ALA A 213 3.82 -9.10 -20.87
C ALA A 213 4.54 -10.40 -20.54
N GLU A 214 5.63 -10.31 -19.78
CA GLU A 214 6.43 -11.45 -19.36
C GLU A 214 6.52 -11.54 -17.84
N GLY A 215 6.80 -12.73 -17.33
CA GLY A 215 7.04 -12.96 -15.92
C GLY A 215 5.79 -13.29 -15.10
N HIS A 216 5.67 -12.73 -13.92
CA HIS A 216 4.56 -12.98 -13.01
C HIS A 216 3.29 -12.23 -13.49
N CYS A 217 2.21 -12.96 -13.79
CA CYS A 217 1.02 -12.38 -14.44
C CYS A 217 0.39 -11.20 -13.66
N VAL A 218 0.38 -11.26 -12.33
CA VAL A 218 -0.18 -10.18 -11.50
C VAL A 218 0.68 -8.90 -11.56
N ARG A 219 1.99 -9.04 -11.78
CA ARG A 219 2.89 -7.89 -11.94
C ARG A 219 2.86 -7.31 -13.34
N ALA A 220 2.54 -8.14 -14.34
CA ALA A 220 2.58 -7.74 -15.76
C ALA A 220 1.26 -7.09 -16.25
N LEU A 221 0.19 -7.12 -15.46
CA LEU A 221 -1.12 -6.58 -15.79
C LEU A 221 -1.43 -5.28 -15.07
#